data_b57360ddd53de0f615d3049f45aaf01e
#
_entry.id   b57360ddd53de0f615d3049f45aaf01e
#
_cell.length_a   1.000
_cell.length_b   1.000
_cell.length_c   1.000
_cell.angle_alpha   90.00
_cell.angle_beta   90.00
_cell.angle_gamma   90.00
#
_symmetry.space_group_name_H-M   'P 1'
#
loop_
_entity.id
_entity.type
_entity.pdbx_description
1 polymer ?
#
loop_
_entity_poly.entity_id
_entity_poly.type
_entity_poly.pdbx_seq_one_letter_code
_entity_poly.pdbx_strand_id
1 'polypeptide(L)'
;MMNLLQRTLTAGFHKQNLQMPALTAFSVRPMTRNDLDQAFNLSVAEGWNQTETDWRFLLEKPDNVCIVAEKENRIAGTATALVHSGKVAWIGMVLVDKAMRGMGAGKMLMSEIIQRLGRIESVKLDATPAGQPLYKSLGFKDEYSIFRMTTASLKSADSRSACTVPLHITSERLQSVINLDTINFGVTRDYLLQHLSYEFPEKALSCSGSKNSWGYVLGRNGNRFAYVGPLCASSMDIVTDLISYALKPLVNQPVAIDVLSDKTEFIMLLESLGFVRQREFTRMYLKKNPHPGRPEYQYLISGPEFG
;
A
#
# COMPACT_ATOMS: atom_id res chain seq x y z
N MET A 1 -72.66 18.11 -55.34
CA MET A 1 -72.76 16.64 -55.45
C MET A 1 -71.46 16.04 -54.95
N MET A 2 -71.65 15.24 -53.95
CA MET A 2 -70.91 14.07 -53.59
C MET A 2 -69.77 14.17 -52.57
N ASN A 3 -70.11 13.71 -51.41
CA ASN A 3 -69.34 13.16 -50.34
C ASN A 3 -68.51 11.92 -50.73
N LEU A 4 -67.31 11.82 -50.30
CA LEU A 4 -66.70 10.51 -50.13
C LEU A 4 -65.81 10.49 -48.89
N LEU A 5 -66.29 9.82 -47.91
CA LEU A 5 -65.68 8.95 -46.88
C LEU A 5 -64.15 9.09 -46.63
N GLN A 6 -63.82 9.70 -45.51
CA GLN A 6 -62.60 9.47 -44.76
C GLN A 6 -62.77 8.26 -43.87
N ARG A 7 -61.99 7.22 -44.09
CA ARG A 7 -61.77 6.13 -43.12
C ARG A 7 -60.41 6.35 -42.47
N THR A 8 -60.44 6.76 -41.23
CA THR A 8 -59.29 6.87 -40.33
C THR A 8 -58.89 5.47 -39.85
N LEU A 9 -57.70 5.05 -40.21
CA LEU A 9 -56.95 3.90 -39.60
C LEU A 9 -56.19 4.43 -38.43
N THR A 10 -56.69 4.21 -37.22
CA THR A 10 -55.93 4.36 -35.97
C THR A 10 -55.11 3.10 -35.71
N ALA A 11 -53.83 3.08 -36.11
CA ALA A 11 -52.89 2.08 -35.68
C ALA A 11 -52.40 2.45 -34.27
N GLY A 12 -52.84 1.69 -33.29
CA GLY A 12 -52.37 1.79 -31.91
C GLY A 12 -50.91 1.36 -31.81
N PHE A 13 -50.01 2.34 -31.68
CA PHE A 13 -48.65 2.08 -31.25
C PHE A 13 -48.65 1.79 -29.74
N HIS A 14 -48.61 0.53 -29.36
CA HIS A 14 -48.22 0.13 -28.01
C HIS A 14 -46.77 0.49 -27.84
N LYS A 15 -46.50 1.58 -27.12
CA LYS A 15 -45.18 1.84 -26.55
C LYS A 15 -44.91 0.77 -25.49
N GLN A 16 -44.25 -0.29 -25.88
CA GLN A 16 -43.56 -1.13 -24.89
C GLN A 16 -42.51 -0.26 -24.19
N ASN A 17 -42.80 0.14 -22.96
CA ASN A 17 -41.79 0.63 -22.03
C ASN A 17 -40.82 -0.52 -21.77
N LEU A 18 -39.75 -0.58 -22.58
CA LEU A 18 -38.56 -1.29 -22.24
C LEU A 18 -37.96 -0.59 -21.01
N GLN A 19 -38.41 -1.01 -19.85
CA GLN A 19 -37.77 -0.70 -18.59
C GLN A 19 -36.37 -1.33 -18.68
N MET A 20 -35.38 -0.55 -19.07
CA MET A 20 -33.97 -0.95 -18.93
C MET A 20 -33.79 -1.35 -17.46
N PRO A 21 -33.24 -2.54 -17.16
CA PRO A 21 -32.97 -2.89 -15.78
C PRO A 21 -32.06 -1.78 -15.22
N ALA A 22 -32.48 -1.18 -14.12
CA ALA A 22 -31.65 -0.22 -13.40
C ALA A 22 -30.32 -0.90 -13.19
N LEU A 23 -29.23 -0.33 -13.76
CA LEU A 23 -27.88 -0.76 -13.43
C LEU A 23 -27.80 -0.71 -11.90
N THR A 24 -27.77 -1.89 -11.27
CA THR A 24 -27.68 -1.98 -9.82
C THR A 24 -26.46 -1.19 -9.39
N ALA A 25 -26.70 -0.07 -8.71
CA ALA A 25 -25.64 0.83 -8.27
C ALA A 25 -24.79 0.12 -7.22
N PHE A 26 -23.50 0.41 -7.18
CA PHE A 26 -22.67 -0.01 -6.07
C PHE A 26 -23.13 0.72 -4.80
N SER A 27 -23.11 0.02 -3.67
CA SER A 27 -23.17 0.63 -2.34
C SER A 27 -21.81 0.57 -1.67
N VAL A 28 -21.45 1.60 -0.89
CA VAL A 28 -20.21 1.60 -0.11
C VAL A 28 -20.56 1.56 1.37
N ARG A 29 -19.93 0.62 2.08
CA ARG A 29 -20.10 0.46 3.53
C ARG A 29 -18.76 0.20 4.23
N PRO A 30 -18.69 0.36 5.56
CA PRO A 30 -17.55 -0.11 6.33
C PRO A 30 -17.30 -1.60 6.09
N MET A 31 -16.02 -1.96 6.01
CA MET A 31 -15.56 -3.34 5.99
C MET A 31 -15.72 -3.96 7.38
N THR A 32 -16.12 -5.22 7.42
CA THR A 32 -16.25 -6.02 8.63
C THR A 32 -15.32 -7.24 8.57
N ARG A 33 -15.18 -7.97 9.67
CA ARG A 33 -14.40 -9.23 9.68
C ARG A 33 -14.94 -10.28 8.72
N ASN A 34 -16.26 -10.29 8.46
CA ASN A 34 -16.88 -11.22 7.52
C ASN A 34 -16.49 -10.95 6.05
N ASP A 35 -15.92 -9.79 5.77
CA ASP A 35 -15.51 -9.41 4.41
C ASP A 35 -14.06 -9.81 4.11
N LEU A 36 -13.28 -10.23 5.12
CA LEU A 36 -11.85 -10.47 4.98
C LEU A 36 -11.51 -11.49 3.90
N ASP A 37 -12.22 -12.61 3.84
CA ASP A 37 -11.97 -13.67 2.84
C ASP A 37 -12.16 -13.15 1.41
N GLN A 38 -13.24 -12.39 1.17
CA GLN A 38 -13.50 -11.82 -0.16
C GLN A 38 -12.49 -10.73 -0.50
N ALA A 39 -12.10 -9.88 0.46
CA ALA A 39 -11.08 -8.85 0.29
C ALA A 39 -9.71 -9.46 0.01
N PHE A 40 -9.31 -10.49 0.75
CA PHE A 40 -8.07 -11.23 0.52
C PHE A 40 -8.05 -11.86 -0.88
N ASN A 41 -9.16 -12.51 -1.28
CA ASN A 41 -9.28 -13.11 -2.61
C ASN A 41 -9.12 -12.09 -3.75
N LEU A 42 -9.57 -10.84 -3.58
CA LEU A 42 -9.31 -9.77 -4.55
C LEU A 42 -7.81 -9.48 -4.69
N SER A 43 -7.06 -9.43 -3.57
CA SER A 43 -5.61 -9.21 -3.61
C SER A 43 -4.86 -10.39 -4.23
N VAL A 44 -5.27 -11.63 -3.95
CA VAL A 44 -4.72 -12.85 -4.56
C VAL A 44 -4.95 -12.86 -6.07
N ALA A 45 -6.17 -12.51 -6.53
CA ALA A 45 -6.52 -12.44 -7.95
C ALA A 45 -5.69 -11.40 -8.73
N GLU A 46 -5.21 -10.35 -8.05
CA GLU A 46 -4.27 -9.36 -8.61
C GLU A 46 -2.80 -9.77 -8.47
N GLY A 47 -2.52 -10.91 -7.86
CA GLY A 47 -1.16 -11.38 -7.61
C GLY A 47 -0.39 -10.50 -6.62
N TRP A 48 -1.10 -9.84 -5.71
CA TRP A 48 -0.49 -9.01 -4.69
C TRP A 48 0.13 -9.85 -3.57
N ASN A 49 0.99 -9.22 -2.78
CA ASN A 49 1.81 -9.90 -1.76
C ASN A 49 1.18 -9.93 -0.36
N GLN A 50 0.07 -9.23 -0.16
CA GLN A 50 -0.56 -9.12 1.14
C GLN A 50 -1.13 -10.46 1.61
N THR A 51 -1.01 -10.68 2.93
CA THR A 51 -1.53 -11.84 3.65
C THR A 51 -2.86 -11.50 4.34
N GLU A 52 -3.56 -12.52 4.86
CA GLU A 52 -4.72 -12.29 5.73
C GLU A 52 -4.36 -11.50 6.99
N THR A 53 -3.13 -11.68 7.50
CA THR A 53 -2.60 -10.92 8.65
C THR A 53 -2.53 -9.43 8.34
N ASP A 54 -2.07 -9.05 7.12
CA ASP A 54 -2.04 -7.65 6.70
C ASP A 54 -3.46 -7.05 6.64
N TRP A 55 -4.43 -7.78 6.10
CA TRP A 55 -5.82 -7.34 6.05
C TRP A 55 -6.43 -7.19 7.44
N ARG A 56 -6.16 -8.14 8.34
CA ARG A 56 -6.63 -8.10 9.72
C ARG A 56 -6.01 -6.93 10.48
N PHE A 57 -4.70 -6.71 10.33
CA PHE A 57 -3.99 -5.58 10.91
C PHE A 57 -4.61 -4.23 10.50
N LEU A 58 -4.94 -4.06 9.20
CA LEU A 58 -5.60 -2.84 8.71
C LEU A 58 -6.98 -2.65 9.34
N LEU A 59 -7.75 -3.72 9.50
CA LEU A 59 -9.12 -3.66 10.00
C LEU A 59 -9.21 -3.47 11.53
N GLU A 60 -8.24 -3.95 12.28
CA GLU A 60 -8.32 -4.01 13.75
C GLU A 60 -8.03 -2.69 14.45
N LYS A 61 -7.32 -1.76 13.83
CA LYS A 61 -7.08 -0.44 14.43
C LYS A 61 -8.30 0.47 14.25
N PRO A 62 -8.93 0.94 15.35
CA PRO A 62 -10.20 1.69 15.29
C PRO A 62 -10.16 2.98 14.47
N ASP A 63 -8.99 3.66 14.42
CA ASP A 63 -8.82 4.91 13.69
C ASP A 63 -8.68 4.70 12.18
N ASN A 64 -8.45 3.47 11.74
CA ASN A 64 -8.33 3.15 10.33
C ASN A 64 -9.68 3.22 9.63
N VAL A 65 -9.65 3.53 8.35
CA VAL A 65 -10.83 3.50 7.50
C VAL A 65 -10.70 2.35 6.53
N CYS A 66 -11.52 1.32 6.69
CA CYS A 66 -11.62 0.19 5.77
C CYS A 66 -13.05 0.13 5.21
N ILE A 67 -13.18 0.16 3.89
CA ILE A 67 -14.47 0.17 3.20
C ILE A 67 -14.51 -0.84 2.06
N VAL A 68 -15.70 -1.30 1.76
CA VAL A 68 -15.99 -2.14 0.60
C VAL A 68 -17.04 -1.49 -0.29
N ALA A 69 -16.90 -1.68 -1.60
CA ALA A 69 -17.96 -1.47 -2.56
C ALA A 69 -18.67 -2.80 -2.79
N GLU A 70 -19.98 -2.81 -2.66
CA GLU A 70 -20.81 -4.00 -2.78
C GLU A 70 -21.79 -3.86 -3.94
N LYS A 71 -22.02 -4.94 -4.66
CA LYS A 71 -23.04 -5.07 -5.68
C LYS A 71 -23.64 -6.48 -5.62
N GLU A 72 -24.97 -6.56 -5.51
CA GLU A 72 -25.69 -7.85 -5.46
C GLU A 72 -25.15 -8.81 -4.38
N ASN A 73 -24.90 -8.28 -3.17
CA ASN A 73 -24.32 -9.00 -2.02
C ASN A 73 -22.92 -9.59 -2.25
N ARG A 74 -22.17 -9.06 -3.23
CA ARG A 74 -20.76 -9.43 -3.49
C ARG A 74 -19.87 -8.22 -3.38
N ILE A 75 -18.70 -8.40 -2.80
CA ILE A 75 -17.69 -7.35 -2.75
C ILE A 75 -17.13 -7.12 -4.16
N ALA A 76 -17.42 -5.94 -4.69
CA ALA A 76 -16.94 -5.47 -5.98
C ALA A 76 -15.57 -4.78 -5.88
N GLY A 77 -15.19 -4.33 -4.70
CA GLY A 77 -13.90 -3.68 -4.48
C GLY A 77 -13.70 -3.25 -3.03
N THR A 78 -12.48 -2.86 -2.73
CA THR A 78 -12.02 -2.44 -1.39
C THR A 78 -11.23 -1.15 -1.46
N ALA A 79 -11.14 -0.43 -0.35
CA ALA A 79 -10.13 0.59 -0.08
C ALA A 79 -9.87 0.65 1.42
N THR A 80 -8.61 0.84 1.82
CA THR A 80 -8.23 1.01 3.22
C THR A 80 -7.43 2.28 3.41
N ALA A 81 -7.43 2.82 4.62
CA ALA A 81 -6.53 3.90 5.01
C ALA A 81 -6.01 3.63 6.42
N LEU A 82 -4.69 3.46 6.51
CA LEU A 82 -3.96 3.35 7.78
C LEU A 82 -3.69 4.76 8.31
N VAL A 83 -4.23 5.08 9.49
CA VAL A 83 -4.11 6.41 10.10
C VAL A 83 -2.94 6.44 11.08
N HIS A 84 -1.99 7.32 10.85
CA HIS A 84 -0.82 7.56 11.69
C HIS A 84 -1.03 8.84 12.52
N SER A 85 -1.08 8.69 13.83
CA SER A 85 -1.20 9.80 14.83
C SER A 85 -2.36 10.80 14.58
N GLY A 86 -3.40 10.41 13.83
CA GLY A 86 -4.47 11.32 13.43
C GLY A 86 -4.06 12.44 12.47
N LYS A 87 -2.82 12.44 11.96
CA LYS A 87 -2.25 13.49 11.10
C LYS A 87 -2.06 13.08 9.65
N VAL A 88 -1.60 11.86 9.42
CA VAL A 88 -1.36 11.29 8.10
C VAL A 88 -2.20 10.04 7.94
N ALA A 89 -2.91 9.92 6.83
CA ALA A 89 -3.57 8.68 6.42
C ALA A 89 -2.92 8.12 5.16
N TRP A 90 -2.65 6.82 5.19
CA TRP A 90 -2.09 6.10 4.05
C TRP A 90 -3.16 5.25 3.39
N ILE A 91 -3.61 5.66 2.19
CA ILE A 91 -4.58 4.89 1.42
C ILE A 91 -3.87 3.74 0.70
N GLY A 92 -4.37 2.54 0.93
CA GLY A 92 -3.91 1.32 0.28
C GLY A 92 -5.06 0.37 -0.02
N MET A 93 -4.75 -0.82 -0.51
CA MET A 93 -5.69 -1.90 -0.80
C MET A 93 -6.88 -1.43 -1.66
N VAL A 94 -6.62 -0.50 -2.59
CA VAL A 94 -7.62 -0.03 -3.55
C VAL A 94 -7.71 -1.05 -4.67
N LEU A 95 -8.69 -1.92 -4.56
CA LEU A 95 -8.91 -3.06 -5.45
C LEU A 95 -10.32 -3.00 -6.03
N VAL A 96 -10.47 -3.40 -7.28
CA VAL A 96 -11.78 -3.60 -7.93
C VAL A 96 -11.75 -4.93 -8.67
N ASP A 97 -12.75 -5.76 -8.43
CA ASP A 97 -12.95 -7.03 -9.14
C ASP A 97 -12.84 -6.80 -10.66
N LYS A 98 -12.07 -7.64 -11.33
CA LYS A 98 -11.78 -7.51 -12.77
C LYS A 98 -13.05 -7.42 -13.62
N ALA A 99 -14.08 -8.20 -13.26
CA ALA A 99 -15.36 -8.21 -13.97
C ALA A 99 -16.20 -6.93 -13.76
N MET A 100 -15.85 -6.12 -12.74
CA MET A 100 -16.58 -4.90 -12.35
C MET A 100 -15.79 -3.61 -12.62
N ARG A 101 -14.64 -3.72 -13.28
CA ARG A 101 -13.82 -2.56 -13.68
C ARG A 101 -14.53 -1.74 -14.75
N GLY A 102 -14.18 -0.45 -14.82
CA GLY A 102 -14.80 0.48 -15.78
C GLY A 102 -16.21 0.96 -15.39
N MET A 103 -16.82 0.41 -14.32
CA MET A 103 -18.17 0.74 -13.87
C MET A 103 -18.20 1.82 -12.77
N GLY A 104 -17.06 2.46 -12.47
CA GLY A 104 -16.97 3.58 -11.51
C GLY A 104 -16.69 3.19 -10.06
N ALA A 105 -16.62 1.90 -9.68
CA ALA A 105 -16.41 1.44 -8.30
C ALA A 105 -15.14 2.03 -7.66
N GLY A 106 -14.02 2.06 -8.38
CA GLY A 106 -12.75 2.61 -7.86
C GLY A 106 -12.83 4.10 -7.55
N LYS A 107 -13.49 4.89 -8.41
CA LYS A 107 -13.71 6.33 -8.15
C LYS A 107 -14.61 6.55 -6.94
N MET A 108 -15.66 5.75 -6.80
CA MET A 108 -16.60 5.82 -5.68
C MET A 108 -15.90 5.47 -4.37
N LEU A 109 -15.12 4.38 -4.31
CA LEU A 109 -14.31 4.00 -3.15
C LEU A 109 -13.34 5.12 -2.75
N MET A 110 -12.61 5.68 -3.71
CA MET A 110 -11.66 6.76 -3.44
C MET A 110 -12.35 8.03 -2.95
N SER A 111 -13.48 8.41 -3.54
CA SER A 111 -14.24 9.58 -3.08
C SER A 111 -14.75 9.41 -1.67
N GLU A 112 -15.30 8.23 -1.35
CA GLU A 112 -15.83 7.91 -0.02
C GLU A 112 -14.73 7.87 1.04
N ILE A 113 -13.59 7.21 0.77
CA ILE A 113 -12.50 7.12 1.75
C ILE A 113 -11.90 8.51 2.03
N ILE A 114 -11.72 9.35 1.00
CA ILE A 114 -11.23 10.73 1.15
C ILE A 114 -12.21 11.55 2.00
N GLN A 115 -13.52 11.38 1.80
CA GLN A 115 -14.55 12.07 2.59
C GLN A 115 -14.46 11.68 4.06
N ARG A 116 -14.33 10.38 4.37
CA ARG A 116 -14.18 9.87 5.74
C ARG A 116 -12.90 10.36 6.42
N LEU A 117 -11.84 10.59 5.65
CA LEU A 117 -10.58 11.15 6.11
C LEU A 117 -10.58 12.68 6.20
N GLY A 118 -11.73 13.33 6.21
CA GLY A 118 -11.88 14.79 6.12
C GLY A 118 -11.04 15.63 7.10
N ARG A 119 -10.80 15.11 8.32
CA ARG A 119 -10.03 15.81 9.37
C ARG A 119 -8.52 15.59 9.30
N ILE A 120 -8.05 14.64 8.49
CA ILE A 120 -6.63 14.30 8.38
C ILE A 120 -5.91 15.41 7.59
N GLU A 121 -4.74 15.83 8.09
CA GLU A 121 -3.95 16.93 7.51
C GLU A 121 -3.35 16.57 6.15
N SER A 122 -2.85 15.35 6.02
CA SER A 122 -2.27 14.81 4.79
C SER A 122 -2.77 13.40 4.50
N VAL A 123 -3.20 13.16 3.27
CA VAL A 123 -3.59 11.83 2.80
C VAL A 123 -2.60 11.41 1.73
N LYS A 124 -1.94 10.27 1.92
CA LYS A 124 -0.92 9.75 1.01
C LYS A 124 -1.31 8.39 0.44
N LEU A 125 -0.69 8.04 -0.67
CA LEU A 125 -0.76 6.71 -1.29
C LEU A 125 0.45 6.48 -2.19
N ASP A 126 0.71 5.23 -2.54
CA ASP A 126 1.69 4.85 -3.54
C ASP A 126 0.97 4.30 -4.78
N ALA A 127 0.89 5.12 -5.82
CA ALA A 127 0.12 4.86 -7.02
C ALA A 127 0.86 3.92 -7.99
N THR A 128 0.17 2.89 -8.46
CA THR A 128 0.62 2.18 -9.67
C THR A 128 0.41 3.09 -10.89
N PRO A 129 1.14 2.88 -12.02
CA PRO A 129 0.91 3.64 -13.25
C PRO A 129 -0.55 3.62 -13.71
N ALA A 130 -1.25 2.50 -13.53
CA ALA A 130 -2.66 2.36 -13.89
C ALA A 130 -3.61 3.17 -12.98
N GLY A 131 -3.27 3.34 -11.70
CA GLY A 131 -4.07 4.10 -10.73
C GLY A 131 -3.81 5.60 -10.75
N GLN A 132 -2.62 6.03 -11.16
CA GLN A 132 -2.17 7.41 -11.10
C GLN A 132 -3.13 8.42 -11.79
N PRO A 133 -3.71 8.15 -12.99
CA PRO A 133 -4.64 9.07 -13.63
C PRO A 133 -5.90 9.33 -12.77
N LEU A 134 -6.44 8.30 -12.12
CA LEU A 134 -7.57 8.44 -11.21
C LEU A 134 -7.20 9.35 -10.04
N TYR A 135 -6.06 9.11 -9.39
CA TYR A 135 -5.65 9.88 -8.23
C TYR A 135 -5.35 11.34 -8.57
N LYS A 136 -4.73 11.61 -9.72
CA LYS A 136 -4.56 12.98 -10.24
C LYS A 136 -5.91 13.68 -10.47
N SER A 137 -6.90 12.97 -10.99
CA SER A 137 -8.25 13.53 -11.19
C SER A 137 -8.97 13.88 -9.87
N LEU A 138 -8.54 13.26 -8.75
CA LEU A 138 -9.03 13.52 -7.39
C LEU A 138 -8.19 14.58 -6.64
N GLY A 139 -7.18 15.16 -7.31
CA GLY A 139 -6.37 16.25 -6.76
C GLY A 139 -5.09 15.81 -6.05
N PHE A 140 -4.71 14.52 -6.13
CA PHE A 140 -3.42 14.06 -5.64
C PHE A 140 -2.27 14.62 -6.49
N LYS A 141 -1.17 14.94 -5.83
CA LYS A 141 0.08 15.46 -6.42
C LYS A 141 1.18 14.45 -6.24
N ASP A 142 2.04 14.32 -7.25
CA ASP A 142 3.22 13.46 -7.20
C ASP A 142 4.23 14.00 -6.17
N GLU A 143 4.89 13.11 -5.42
CA GLU A 143 5.93 13.44 -4.46
C GLU A 143 7.28 12.88 -4.94
N TYR A 144 7.42 11.56 -5.09
CA TYR A 144 8.61 10.90 -5.65
C TYR A 144 8.27 9.47 -6.12
N SER A 145 9.20 8.85 -6.86
CA SER A 145 9.06 7.48 -7.36
C SER A 145 9.66 6.44 -6.41
N ILE A 146 9.10 5.24 -6.44
CA ILE A 146 9.53 4.07 -5.67
C ILE A 146 9.59 2.89 -6.63
N PHE A 147 10.67 2.11 -6.60
CA PHE A 147 10.80 0.90 -7.39
C PHE A 147 10.54 -0.34 -6.55
N ARG A 148 9.57 -1.15 -6.93
CA ARG A 148 9.50 -2.52 -6.43
C ARG A 148 10.55 -3.35 -7.13
N MET A 149 11.45 -3.91 -6.33
CA MET A 149 12.46 -4.85 -6.76
C MET A 149 12.18 -6.23 -6.16
N THR A 150 12.38 -7.28 -6.95
CA THR A 150 12.12 -8.65 -6.52
C THR A 150 13.23 -9.56 -6.96
N THR A 151 13.46 -10.64 -6.21
CA THR A 151 14.23 -11.79 -6.65
C THR A 151 13.43 -13.06 -6.41
N ALA A 152 13.48 -14.00 -7.35
CA ALA A 152 12.79 -15.29 -7.20
C ALA A 152 13.58 -16.23 -6.27
N SER A 153 14.89 -16.03 -6.17
CA SER A 153 15.79 -16.80 -5.30
C SER A 153 16.98 -15.92 -4.96
N LEU A 154 17.04 -15.48 -3.72
CA LEU A 154 18.11 -14.63 -3.24
C LEU A 154 19.43 -15.39 -3.28
N LYS A 155 20.44 -14.83 -3.95
CA LYS A 155 21.81 -15.32 -3.88
C LYS A 155 22.42 -14.96 -2.53
N SER A 156 23.44 -15.70 -2.06
CA SER A 156 24.12 -15.40 -0.81
C SER A 156 24.53 -13.92 -0.75
N ALA A 157 24.10 -13.24 0.29
CA ALA A 157 24.57 -11.89 0.59
C ALA A 157 25.84 -12.00 1.45
N ASP A 158 26.96 -12.29 0.85
CA ASP A 158 28.23 -12.19 1.55
C ASP A 158 28.51 -10.71 1.83
N SER A 159 28.30 -10.29 3.07
CA SER A 159 28.68 -8.95 3.52
C SER A 159 30.19 -8.83 3.50
N ARG A 160 30.70 -7.86 2.77
CA ARG A 160 32.04 -7.28 3.03
C ARG A 160 32.05 -6.93 4.52
N SER A 161 33.22 -7.04 5.16
CA SER A 161 33.43 -6.77 6.61
C SER A 161 32.46 -5.72 7.16
N ALA A 162 31.50 -6.16 7.98
CA ALA A 162 30.48 -5.28 8.54
C ALA A 162 31.13 -4.24 9.45
N CYS A 163 30.80 -2.97 9.23
CA CYS A 163 31.21 -1.87 10.12
C CYS A 163 30.48 -1.94 11.47
N THR A 164 29.27 -2.49 11.46
CA THR A 164 28.41 -2.60 12.64
C THR A 164 27.61 -3.90 12.57
N VAL A 165 27.53 -4.63 13.68
CA VAL A 165 26.67 -5.84 13.78
C VAL A 165 25.26 -5.43 14.19
N PRO A 166 24.25 -5.58 13.33
CA PRO A 166 22.86 -5.32 13.70
C PRO A 166 22.39 -6.29 14.79
N LEU A 167 21.54 -5.78 15.65
CA LEU A 167 20.93 -6.54 16.76
C LEU A 167 19.42 -6.58 16.59
N HIS A 168 18.80 -7.66 17.04
CA HIS A 168 17.33 -7.74 17.03
C HIS A 168 16.71 -6.63 17.87
N ILE A 169 15.58 -6.10 17.37
CA ILE A 169 14.78 -5.10 18.08
C ILE A 169 14.03 -5.82 19.20
N THR A 170 14.50 -5.66 20.43
CA THR A 170 13.81 -6.09 21.63
C THR A 170 12.80 -5.03 22.07
N SER A 171 11.91 -5.35 23.02
CA SER A 171 10.99 -4.39 23.63
C SER A 171 11.69 -3.13 24.17
N GLU A 172 12.89 -3.29 24.73
CA GLU A 172 13.71 -2.19 25.25
C GLU A 172 14.24 -1.27 24.16
N ARG A 173 14.52 -1.78 22.97
CA ARG A 173 15.06 -1.03 21.83
C ARG A 173 13.97 -0.44 20.95
N LEU A 174 12.77 -1.01 20.98
CA LEU A 174 11.67 -0.65 20.10
C LEU A 174 11.29 0.84 20.22
N GLN A 175 11.27 1.36 21.46
CA GLN A 175 10.95 2.78 21.66
C GLN A 175 11.97 3.71 20.99
N SER A 176 13.25 3.36 21.03
CA SER A 176 14.30 4.12 20.33
C SER A 176 14.12 4.09 18.81
N VAL A 177 13.74 2.94 18.27
CA VAL A 177 13.42 2.78 16.83
C VAL A 177 12.19 3.60 16.46
N ILE A 178 11.13 3.57 17.25
CA ILE A 178 9.91 4.38 17.03
C ILE A 178 10.26 5.88 17.02
N ASN A 179 11.12 6.34 17.93
CA ASN A 179 11.53 7.74 17.96
C ASN A 179 12.33 8.14 16.71
N LEU A 180 13.26 7.30 16.27
CA LEU A 180 14.01 7.50 15.01
C LEU A 180 13.07 7.49 13.80
N ASP A 181 12.16 6.54 13.75
CA ASP A 181 11.19 6.44 12.68
C ASP A 181 10.28 7.67 12.63
N THR A 182 9.79 8.14 13.77
CA THR A 182 8.94 9.33 13.86
C THR A 182 9.58 10.55 13.23
N ILE A 183 10.89 10.75 13.46
CA ILE A 183 11.64 11.87 12.86
C ILE A 183 11.78 11.67 11.35
N ASN A 184 12.04 10.45 10.89
CA ASN A 184 12.34 10.17 9.49
C ASN A 184 11.09 9.97 8.63
N PHE A 185 10.02 9.40 9.18
CA PHE A 185 8.74 9.27 8.49
C PHE A 185 7.90 10.56 8.54
N GLY A 186 8.08 11.37 9.59
CA GLY A 186 7.42 12.67 9.77
C GLY A 186 6.26 12.68 10.75
N VAL A 187 5.72 11.51 11.12
CA VAL A 187 4.74 11.29 12.19
C VAL A 187 4.99 9.93 12.83
N THR A 188 4.52 9.73 14.06
CA THR A 188 4.66 8.40 14.66
C THR A 188 3.74 7.38 14.00
N ARG A 189 4.29 6.20 13.73
CA ARG A 189 3.59 5.00 13.24
C ARG A 189 3.89 3.80 14.14
N ASP A 190 3.88 4.06 15.44
CA ASP A 190 4.17 3.12 16.51
C ASP A 190 3.39 1.82 16.39
N TYR A 191 2.09 1.90 16.11
CA TYR A 191 1.23 0.73 15.91
C TYR A 191 1.77 -0.22 14.81
N LEU A 192 2.23 0.34 13.68
CA LEU A 192 2.81 -0.44 12.60
C LEU A 192 4.15 -1.08 13.01
N LEU A 193 5.05 -0.29 13.63
CA LEU A 193 6.37 -0.79 14.02
C LEU A 193 6.28 -1.83 15.13
N GLN A 194 5.36 -1.67 16.08
CA GLN A 194 5.05 -2.67 17.10
C GLN A 194 4.56 -3.96 16.45
N HIS A 195 3.58 -3.87 15.55
CA HIS A 195 3.07 -5.04 14.84
C HIS A 195 4.18 -5.78 14.10
N LEU A 196 4.98 -5.08 13.28
CA LEU A 196 6.07 -5.70 12.53
C LEU A 196 7.13 -6.33 13.45
N SER A 197 7.47 -5.69 14.57
CA SER A 197 8.47 -6.18 15.51
C SER A 197 8.00 -7.40 16.32
N TYR A 198 6.71 -7.47 16.65
CA TYR A 198 6.16 -8.58 17.44
C TYR A 198 5.78 -9.78 16.59
N GLU A 199 5.20 -9.55 15.41
CA GLU A 199 4.80 -10.64 14.51
C GLU A 199 5.97 -11.25 13.72
N PHE A 200 7.04 -10.46 13.47
CA PHE A 200 8.17 -10.87 12.65
C PHE A 200 9.52 -10.47 13.31
N PRO A 201 9.79 -10.90 14.55
CA PRO A 201 10.97 -10.47 15.31
C PRO A 201 12.30 -10.84 14.63
N GLU A 202 12.32 -11.91 13.84
CA GLU A 202 13.49 -12.35 13.09
C GLU A 202 13.88 -11.39 11.95
N LYS A 203 12.94 -10.53 11.53
CA LYS A 203 13.15 -9.52 10.48
C LYS A 203 13.31 -8.10 11.04
N ALA A 204 13.28 -7.96 12.37
CA ALA A 204 13.36 -6.67 13.05
C ALA A 204 14.77 -6.46 13.61
N LEU A 205 15.56 -5.64 12.93
CA LEU A 205 16.96 -5.39 13.27
C LEU A 205 17.23 -3.89 13.43
N SER A 206 18.09 -3.52 14.34
CA SER A 206 18.60 -2.16 14.50
C SER A 206 20.09 -2.15 14.80
N CYS A 207 20.74 -1.07 14.45
CA CYS A 207 22.09 -0.80 14.86
C CYS A 207 22.23 0.63 15.35
N SER A 208 23.12 0.80 16.32
CA SER A 208 23.57 2.10 16.80
C SER A 208 25.07 2.00 17.00
N GLY A 209 25.81 2.92 16.40
CA GLY A 209 27.26 2.95 16.47
C GLY A 209 27.77 4.21 17.15
N SER A 210 29.11 4.39 17.17
CA SER A 210 29.75 5.64 17.54
C SER A 210 29.44 6.72 16.51
N LYS A 211 29.51 8.01 16.90
CA LYS A 211 29.36 9.16 16.00
C LYS A 211 27.99 9.33 15.31
N ASN A 212 26.90 9.14 16.04
CA ASN A 212 25.54 9.29 15.50
C ASN A 212 25.18 8.32 14.35
N SER A 213 25.87 7.18 14.23
CA SER A 213 25.49 6.11 13.32
C SER A 213 24.28 5.38 13.86
N TRP A 214 23.19 5.31 13.06
CA TRP A 214 21.96 4.65 13.44
C TRP A 214 21.27 4.06 12.21
N GLY A 215 20.49 3.05 12.42
CA GLY A 215 19.63 2.49 11.40
C GLY A 215 18.74 1.39 11.96
N TYR A 216 17.71 1.07 11.22
CA TYR A 216 16.82 -0.06 11.50
C TYR A 216 16.23 -0.59 10.20
N VAL A 217 15.89 -1.86 10.23
CA VAL A 217 15.14 -2.54 9.18
C VAL A 217 14.11 -3.46 9.84
N LEU A 218 12.92 -3.51 9.26
CA LEU A 218 11.90 -4.48 9.61
C LEU A 218 11.49 -5.26 8.35
N GLY A 219 10.58 -6.20 8.51
CA GLY A 219 10.05 -6.96 7.40
C GLY A 219 8.85 -7.77 7.84
N ARG A 220 8.25 -8.50 6.91
CA ARG A 220 7.09 -9.36 7.17
C ARG A 220 7.04 -10.52 6.18
N ASN A 221 6.22 -11.48 6.45
CA ASN A 221 5.88 -12.50 5.48
C ASN A 221 4.91 -11.94 4.44
N GLY A 222 4.91 -12.51 3.27
CA GLY A 222 3.96 -12.17 2.23
C GLY A 222 3.46 -13.42 1.53
N ASN A 223 2.39 -13.27 0.77
CA ASN A 223 1.75 -14.38 0.08
C ASN A 223 2.65 -15.01 -1.01
N ARG A 224 3.54 -14.21 -1.60
CA ARG A 224 4.42 -14.63 -2.72
C ARG A 224 5.90 -14.40 -2.44
N PHE A 225 6.23 -13.41 -1.63
CA PHE A 225 7.58 -12.96 -1.35
C PHE A 225 7.72 -12.63 0.13
N ALA A 226 8.81 -13.02 0.76
CA ALA A 226 9.21 -12.36 1.99
C ALA A 226 9.42 -10.87 1.69
N TYR A 227 8.88 -9.99 2.53
CA TYR A 227 9.01 -8.55 2.34
C TYR A 227 9.99 -7.96 3.35
N VAL A 228 10.93 -7.15 2.86
CA VAL A 228 11.89 -6.42 3.70
C VAL A 228 11.63 -4.92 3.55
N GLY A 229 11.38 -4.26 4.65
CA GLY A 229 11.05 -2.84 4.79
C GLY A 229 10.07 -2.60 5.95
N PRO A 230 10.11 -1.40 6.55
CA PRO A 230 10.92 -0.23 6.19
C PRO A 230 12.40 -0.39 6.53
N LEU A 231 13.27 0.37 5.85
CA LEU A 231 14.68 0.53 6.20
C LEU A 231 15.01 2.02 6.21
N CYS A 232 15.48 2.51 7.35
CA CYS A 232 16.02 3.84 7.50
C CYS A 232 17.43 3.78 8.12
N ALA A 233 18.34 4.60 7.63
CA ALA A 233 19.72 4.60 8.13
C ALA A 233 20.41 5.94 7.89
N SER A 234 21.43 6.21 8.70
CA SER A 234 22.22 7.45 8.64
C SER A 234 23.28 7.45 7.54
N SER A 235 23.66 6.28 7.00
CA SER A 235 24.67 6.16 5.95
C SER A 235 24.50 4.87 5.16
N MET A 236 25.14 4.81 3.97
CA MET A 236 25.13 3.64 3.11
C MET A 236 25.84 2.42 3.74
N ASP A 237 26.87 2.63 4.56
CA ASP A 237 27.53 1.53 5.30
C ASP A 237 26.54 0.83 6.22
N ILE A 238 25.73 1.60 6.99
CA ILE A 238 24.68 1.06 7.86
C ILE A 238 23.59 0.35 7.06
N VAL A 239 23.21 0.91 5.90
CA VAL A 239 22.25 0.24 4.99
C VAL A 239 22.78 -1.11 4.55
N THR A 240 24.06 -1.17 4.15
CA THR A 240 24.71 -2.40 3.68
C THR A 240 24.74 -3.46 4.78
N ASP A 241 25.10 -3.08 6.01
CA ASP A 241 25.07 -3.98 7.15
C ASP A 241 23.65 -4.50 7.43
N LEU A 242 22.68 -3.59 7.58
CA LEU A 242 21.30 -3.95 7.87
C LEU A 242 20.68 -4.86 6.82
N ILE A 243 20.83 -4.52 5.54
CA ILE A 243 20.22 -5.30 4.46
C ILE A 243 20.88 -6.69 4.35
N SER A 244 22.20 -6.77 4.51
CA SER A 244 22.91 -8.06 4.48
C SER A 244 22.42 -9.00 5.58
N TYR A 245 22.27 -8.48 6.80
CA TYR A 245 21.76 -9.29 7.93
C TYR A 245 20.28 -9.66 7.77
N ALA A 246 19.44 -8.72 7.29
CA ALA A 246 18.01 -8.98 7.07
C ALA A 246 17.78 -10.00 5.94
N LEU A 247 18.63 -10.02 4.93
CA LEU A 247 18.52 -10.93 3.79
C LEU A 247 19.13 -12.31 4.05
N LYS A 248 20.06 -12.44 5.00
CA LYS A 248 20.76 -13.69 5.29
C LYS A 248 19.84 -14.90 5.55
N PRO A 249 18.76 -14.80 6.36
CA PRO A 249 17.83 -15.92 6.57
C PRO A 249 16.91 -16.19 5.38
N LEU A 250 16.90 -15.31 4.37
CA LEU A 250 16.03 -15.38 3.19
C LEU A 250 16.75 -15.93 1.95
N VAL A 251 17.96 -16.47 2.10
CA VAL A 251 18.69 -17.12 1.02
C VAL A 251 17.85 -18.25 0.43
N ASN A 252 17.82 -18.35 -0.91
CA ASN A 252 17.00 -19.27 -1.69
C ASN A 252 15.47 -19.04 -1.58
N GLN A 253 15.03 -17.93 -1.01
CA GLN A 253 13.62 -17.55 -0.94
C GLN A 253 13.30 -16.41 -1.91
N PRO A 254 12.04 -16.29 -2.36
CA PRO A 254 11.60 -15.13 -3.10
C PRO A 254 11.47 -13.93 -2.16
N VAL A 255 12.07 -12.80 -2.53
CA VAL A 255 12.06 -11.57 -1.72
C VAL A 255 11.59 -10.39 -2.55
N ALA A 256 10.80 -9.51 -1.93
CA ALA A 256 10.35 -8.23 -2.47
C ALA A 256 10.74 -7.08 -1.54
N ILE A 257 11.12 -5.95 -2.13
CA ILE A 257 11.44 -4.70 -1.46
C ILE A 257 10.90 -3.52 -2.28
N ASP A 258 10.61 -2.41 -1.64
CA ASP A 258 10.19 -1.17 -2.30
C ASP A 258 11.17 -0.05 -1.93
N VAL A 259 12.06 0.28 -2.87
CA VAL A 259 13.17 1.21 -2.70
C VAL A 259 12.85 2.58 -3.30
N LEU A 260 13.22 3.66 -2.61
CA LEU A 260 13.09 5.02 -3.15
C LEU A 260 14.01 5.16 -4.37
N SER A 261 13.49 5.76 -5.45
CA SER A 261 14.16 5.78 -6.76
C SER A 261 15.46 6.59 -6.81
N ASP A 262 15.67 7.49 -5.84
CA ASP A 262 16.88 8.31 -5.69
C ASP A 262 18.06 7.58 -5.03
N LYS A 263 17.86 6.39 -4.48
CA LYS A 263 18.89 5.59 -3.78
C LYS A 263 19.74 4.77 -4.76
N THR A 264 20.40 5.44 -5.69
CA THR A 264 21.12 4.80 -6.81
C THR A 264 22.15 3.76 -6.35
N GLU A 265 23.00 4.11 -5.39
CA GLU A 265 24.03 3.20 -4.87
C GLU A 265 23.41 1.95 -4.23
N PHE A 266 22.32 2.12 -3.47
CA PHE A 266 21.63 1.01 -2.85
C PHE A 266 20.91 0.14 -3.90
N ILE A 267 20.35 0.74 -4.94
CA ILE A 267 19.74 0.00 -6.06
C ILE A 267 20.78 -0.86 -6.77
N MET A 268 21.98 -0.32 -7.03
CA MET A 268 23.10 -1.08 -7.62
C MET A 268 23.52 -2.26 -6.73
N LEU A 269 23.57 -2.07 -5.42
CA LEU A 269 23.83 -3.16 -4.47
C LEU A 269 22.75 -4.25 -4.58
N LEU A 270 21.47 -3.88 -4.59
CA LEU A 270 20.36 -4.82 -4.73
C LEU A 270 20.40 -5.59 -6.06
N GLU A 271 20.71 -4.92 -7.16
CA GLU A 271 20.91 -5.54 -8.47
C GLU A 271 22.06 -6.56 -8.45
N SER A 272 23.15 -6.25 -7.74
CA SER A 272 24.27 -7.21 -7.56
C SER A 272 23.88 -8.45 -6.75
N LEU A 273 22.89 -8.33 -5.86
CA LEU A 273 22.30 -9.44 -5.09
C LEU A 273 21.23 -10.23 -5.88
N GLY A 274 20.97 -9.86 -7.14
CA GLY A 274 20.03 -10.55 -8.02
C GLY A 274 18.60 -10.03 -7.96
N PHE A 275 18.36 -8.85 -7.38
CA PHE A 275 17.06 -8.19 -7.49
C PHE A 275 16.90 -7.55 -8.87
N VAL A 276 15.68 -7.59 -9.39
CA VAL A 276 15.27 -6.94 -10.63
C VAL A 276 14.08 -6.03 -10.41
N ARG A 277 14.01 -4.93 -11.15
CA ARG A 277 12.86 -4.03 -11.08
C ARG A 277 11.63 -4.73 -11.63
N GLN A 278 10.58 -4.81 -10.83
CA GLN A 278 9.30 -5.41 -11.20
C GLN A 278 8.28 -4.36 -11.67
N ARG A 279 8.17 -3.25 -10.91
CA ARG A 279 7.25 -2.15 -11.20
C ARG A 279 7.70 -0.87 -10.52
N GLU A 280 7.09 0.23 -10.94
CA GLU A 280 7.25 1.53 -10.32
C GLU A 280 5.94 1.94 -9.62
N PHE A 281 6.09 2.67 -8.52
CA PHE A 281 5.02 3.42 -7.89
C PHE A 281 5.39 4.90 -7.85
N THR A 282 4.38 5.75 -7.88
CA THR A 282 4.53 7.17 -7.58
C THR A 282 3.90 7.45 -6.23
N ARG A 283 4.70 7.87 -5.24
CA ARG A 283 4.15 8.41 -4.00
C ARG A 283 3.41 9.68 -4.30
N MET A 284 2.20 9.78 -3.78
CA MET A 284 1.35 10.93 -4.01
C MET A 284 0.73 11.39 -2.70
N TYR A 285 0.39 12.67 -2.63
CA TYR A 285 -0.33 13.25 -1.49
C TYR A 285 -1.50 14.12 -1.95
N LEU A 286 -2.52 14.19 -1.09
CA LEU A 286 -3.67 15.06 -1.23
C LEU A 286 -3.65 16.11 -0.10
N LYS A 287 -4.21 17.29 -0.36
CA LYS A 287 -4.24 18.46 0.53
C LYS A 287 -2.84 19.08 0.68
N LYS A 288 -2.37 19.24 1.93
CA LYS A 288 -1.03 19.73 2.26
C LYS A 288 -0.10 18.56 2.55
N ASN A 289 1.19 18.79 2.53
CA ASN A 289 2.20 17.81 2.93
C ASN A 289 3.06 18.37 4.09
N PRO A 290 2.46 18.64 5.27
CA PRO A 290 3.17 19.20 6.42
C PRO A 290 4.11 18.19 7.10
N HIS A 291 3.99 16.90 6.74
CA HIS A 291 4.76 15.81 7.33
C HIS A 291 5.50 15.03 6.23
N PRO A 292 6.46 15.65 5.52
CA PRO A 292 7.17 14.98 4.41
C PRO A 292 8.14 13.91 4.91
N GLY A 293 8.52 13.95 6.19
CA GLY A 293 9.59 13.13 6.73
C GLY A 293 10.96 13.58 6.23
N ARG A 294 11.90 12.63 6.22
CA ARG A 294 13.27 12.80 5.76
C ARG A 294 13.63 11.71 4.75
N PRO A 295 13.21 11.86 3.48
CA PRO A 295 13.43 10.84 2.45
C PRO A 295 14.92 10.51 2.24
N GLU A 296 15.83 11.44 2.56
CA GLU A 296 17.28 11.23 2.48
C GLU A 296 17.77 10.06 3.32
N TYR A 297 17.10 9.75 4.43
CA TYR A 297 17.43 8.63 5.33
C TYR A 297 16.52 7.41 5.13
N GLN A 298 15.48 7.51 4.32
CA GLN A 298 14.58 6.40 4.01
C GLN A 298 15.08 5.67 2.77
N TYR A 299 15.36 4.38 2.90
CA TYR A 299 15.82 3.54 1.79
C TYR A 299 14.72 2.61 1.30
N LEU A 300 13.99 1.97 2.23
CA LEU A 300 12.86 1.11 1.92
C LEU A 300 11.61 1.58 2.67
N ILE A 301 10.45 1.44 2.02
CA ILE A 301 9.15 1.69 2.63
C ILE A 301 8.58 0.41 3.26
N SER A 302 7.50 0.52 4.04
CA SER A 302 6.82 -0.63 4.67
C SER A 302 5.90 -1.39 3.70
N GLY A 303 5.80 -0.93 2.47
CA GLY A 303 4.90 -1.38 1.43
C GLY A 303 3.90 -0.30 1.02
N PRO A 304 3.34 -0.37 -0.20
CA PRO A 304 2.43 0.64 -0.72
C PRO A 304 1.15 0.81 0.10
N GLU A 305 0.80 -0.18 0.90
CA GLU A 305 -0.38 -0.18 1.76
C GLU A 305 -0.15 0.41 3.14
N PHE A 306 1.13 0.51 3.58
CA PHE A 306 1.50 0.94 4.94
C PHE A 306 2.33 2.24 4.97
N GLY A 307 3.00 2.59 3.87
CA GLY A 307 3.84 3.78 3.73
C GLY A 307 5.31 3.68 4.08
#